data_66fc2ebde5a71c85fc3cf7327a5cc55e
#
_entry.id   66fc2ebde5a71c85fc3cf7327a5cc55e
#
_cell.length_a   1.000
_cell.length_b   1.000
_cell.length_c   1.000
_cell.angle_alpha   90.00
_cell.angle_beta   90.00
_cell.angle_gamma   90.00
#
_symmetry.space_group_name_H-M   'P 1'
#
loop_
_entity.id
_entity.type
_entity.pdbx_description
1 polymer ?
#
loop_
_entity_poly.entity_id
_entity_poly.type
_entity_poly.pdbx_seq_one_letter_code
_entity_poly.pdbx_strand_id
1 'polypeptide(L)'
;MKAEIITIGTEILLGQTVDTNSAWLGKAFSEVGVEVQRVISISDKSDAIIKTLDEILSDTNWVIITGGLGPTKDDITKKVLAKYFNDELVYRPEIFEHIKDLFSRMGRVPNSLNKEQAYLSLIHISEPTRPSTI
;
A
#
# COMPACT_ATOMS: atom_id res chain seq x y z
N MET A 1 18.01 9.78 8.08
CA MET A 1 16.69 9.12 8.22
C MET A 1 16.78 7.71 7.67
N LYS A 2 16.09 6.80 8.31
CA LYS A 2 16.10 5.38 7.98
C LYS A 2 14.71 4.89 7.63
N ALA A 3 14.60 4.05 6.61
CA ALA A 3 13.33 3.52 6.12
C ALA A 3 13.37 2.01 5.98
N GLU A 4 12.21 1.40 6.09
CA GLU A 4 11.97 0.01 5.71
C GLU A 4 10.87 -0.04 4.67
N ILE A 5 10.99 -0.94 3.71
CA ILE A 5 10.01 -1.16 2.66
C ILE A 5 9.40 -2.55 2.84
N ILE A 6 8.09 -2.60 2.89
CA ILE A 6 7.33 -3.85 2.99
C ILE A 6 6.50 -3.99 1.73
N THR A 7 6.72 -5.07 1.00
CA THR A 7 5.94 -5.39 -0.19
C THR A 7 4.99 -6.55 0.11
N ILE A 8 3.71 -6.32 -0.09
CA ILE A 8 2.67 -7.31 0.17
C ILE A 8 2.17 -7.86 -1.14
N GLY A 9 2.37 -9.14 -1.38
CA GLY A 9 1.90 -9.79 -2.59
C GLY A 9 2.41 -11.21 -2.70
N THR A 10 1.51 -12.17 -2.72
CA THR A 10 1.85 -13.59 -2.90
C THR A 10 2.51 -13.84 -4.26
N GLU A 11 2.11 -13.10 -5.29
CA GLU A 11 2.70 -13.19 -6.64
C GLU A 11 4.21 -12.88 -6.66
N ILE A 12 4.66 -12.00 -5.77
CA ILE A 12 6.08 -11.67 -5.65
C ILE A 12 6.84 -12.83 -5.00
N LEU A 13 6.27 -13.42 -3.95
CA LEU A 13 6.86 -14.58 -3.27
C LEU A 13 6.95 -15.81 -4.19
N LEU A 14 5.98 -15.97 -5.09
CA LEU A 14 5.95 -17.06 -6.04
C LEU A 14 6.84 -16.80 -7.28
N GLY A 15 7.46 -15.65 -7.37
CA GLY A 15 8.28 -15.28 -8.51
C GLY A 15 7.50 -14.97 -9.79
N GLN A 16 6.21 -14.77 -9.69
CA GLN A 16 5.33 -14.43 -10.83
C GLN A 16 5.49 -12.98 -11.26
N THR A 17 5.88 -12.12 -10.35
CA THR A 17 6.07 -10.68 -10.57
C THR A 17 7.35 -10.24 -9.88
N VAL A 18 8.13 -9.41 -10.56
CA VAL A 18 9.34 -8.80 -9.99
C VAL A 18 8.95 -7.56 -9.18
N ASP A 19 9.54 -7.41 -7.99
CA ASP A 19 9.32 -6.23 -7.14
C ASP A 19 10.09 -5.01 -7.67
N THR A 20 9.53 -4.39 -8.70
CA THR A 20 10.12 -3.18 -9.30
C THR A 20 9.88 -1.94 -8.44
N ASN A 21 8.82 -1.92 -7.64
CA ASN A 21 8.51 -0.79 -6.75
C ASN A 21 9.59 -0.58 -5.70
N SER A 22 10.03 -1.66 -5.06
CA SER A 22 11.10 -1.56 -4.04
C SER A 22 12.42 -1.10 -4.65
N ALA A 23 12.76 -1.55 -5.84
CA ALA A 23 13.96 -1.12 -6.54
C ALA A 23 13.91 0.39 -6.84
N TRP A 24 12.77 0.87 -7.34
CA TRP A 24 12.56 2.29 -7.61
C TRP A 24 12.62 3.13 -6.34
N LEU A 25 11.92 2.71 -5.30
CA LEU A 25 11.90 3.40 -4.00
C LEU A 25 13.29 3.46 -3.37
N GLY A 26 14.02 2.35 -3.39
CA GLY A 26 15.38 2.31 -2.85
C GLY A 26 16.30 3.32 -3.53
N LYS A 27 16.23 3.41 -4.84
CA LYS A 27 16.99 4.39 -5.61
C LYS A 27 16.57 5.82 -5.28
N ALA A 28 15.26 6.10 -5.27
CA ALA A 28 14.72 7.43 -4.98
C ALA A 28 15.11 7.90 -3.58
N PHE A 29 14.99 7.03 -2.58
CA PHE A 29 15.39 7.36 -1.21
C PHE A 29 16.89 7.60 -1.07
N SER A 30 17.72 6.81 -1.74
CA SER A 30 19.16 7.00 -1.74
C SER A 30 19.54 8.39 -2.27
N GLU A 31 18.86 8.85 -3.32
CA GLU A 31 19.10 10.17 -3.92
C GLU A 31 18.79 11.34 -2.97
N VAL A 32 17.89 11.15 -2.01
CA VAL A 32 17.52 12.18 -1.04
C VAL A 32 18.10 11.93 0.36
N GLY A 33 19.04 10.99 0.49
CA GLY A 33 19.75 10.73 1.74
C GLY A 33 18.98 9.91 2.77
N VAL A 34 17.96 9.18 2.35
CA VAL A 34 17.25 8.25 3.21
C VAL A 34 17.82 6.85 3.03
N GLU A 35 18.30 6.26 4.13
CA GLU A 35 18.85 4.91 4.13
C GLU A 35 17.73 3.88 4.22
N VAL A 36 17.60 3.04 3.21
CA VAL A 36 16.70 1.88 3.26
C VAL A 36 17.44 0.74 3.95
N GLN A 37 17.00 0.38 5.16
CA GLN A 37 17.65 -0.65 5.96
C GLN A 37 17.23 -2.05 5.57
N ARG A 38 15.96 -2.22 5.20
CA ARG A 38 15.40 -3.53 4.84
C ARG A 38 14.33 -3.38 3.77
N VAL A 39 14.26 -4.37 2.92
CA VAL A 39 13.14 -4.60 1.99
C VAL A 39 12.61 -6.00 2.29
N ILE A 40 11.35 -6.11 2.65
CA ILE A 40 10.73 -7.37 3.05
C ILE A 40 9.52 -7.60 2.16
N SER A 41 9.48 -8.78 1.53
CA SER A 41 8.30 -9.24 0.79
C SER A 41 7.54 -10.26 1.61
N ILE A 42 6.24 -10.04 1.77
CA ILE A 42 5.37 -10.90 2.58
C ILE A 42 4.10 -11.27 1.83
N SER A 43 3.45 -12.32 2.29
CA SER A 43 2.14 -12.71 1.78
C SER A 43 1.05 -11.71 2.22
N ASP A 44 -0.08 -11.75 1.53
CA ASP A 44 -1.25 -10.91 1.79
C ASP A 44 -2.14 -11.42 2.94
N LYS A 45 -1.56 -12.12 3.89
CA LYS A 45 -2.26 -12.62 5.06
C LYS A 45 -2.12 -11.66 6.24
N SER A 46 -3.21 -11.49 6.99
CA SER A 46 -3.27 -10.58 8.13
C SER A 46 -2.17 -10.84 9.17
N ASP A 47 -1.95 -12.09 9.55
CA ASP A 47 -0.93 -12.46 10.52
C ASP A 47 0.50 -12.17 10.04
N ALA A 48 0.78 -12.35 8.75
CA ALA A 48 2.07 -12.00 8.16
C ALA A 48 2.32 -10.49 8.23
N ILE A 49 1.31 -9.70 7.93
CA ILE A 49 1.40 -8.22 8.00
C ILE A 49 1.64 -7.77 9.44
N ILE A 50 0.86 -8.27 10.39
CA ILE A 50 0.99 -7.91 11.82
C ILE A 50 2.36 -8.29 12.35
N LYS A 51 2.82 -9.51 12.07
CA LYS A 51 4.15 -9.97 12.50
C LYS A 51 5.25 -9.06 11.97
N THR A 52 5.17 -8.69 10.69
CA THR A 52 6.17 -7.81 10.06
C THR A 52 6.17 -6.43 10.70
N LEU A 53 5.01 -5.87 11.01
CA LEU A 53 4.90 -4.59 11.70
C LEU A 53 5.50 -4.65 13.10
N ASP A 54 5.29 -5.75 13.84
CA ASP A 54 5.87 -5.94 15.17
C ASP A 54 7.39 -6.07 15.14
N GLU A 55 7.97 -6.47 14.02
CA GLU A 55 9.42 -6.68 13.85
C GLU A 55 10.15 -5.48 13.24
N ILE A 56 9.49 -4.35 13.06
CA ILE A 56 10.12 -3.12 12.55
C ILE A 56 11.25 -2.70 13.51
N LEU A 57 12.39 -2.33 12.93
CA LEU A 57 13.55 -1.92 13.71
C LEU A 57 13.28 -0.63 14.49
N SER A 58 13.80 -0.56 15.72
CA SER A 58 13.52 0.57 16.63
C SER A 58 14.02 1.92 16.14
N ASP A 59 15.01 1.94 15.27
CA ASP A 59 15.57 3.17 14.70
C ASP A 59 14.99 3.54 13.33
N THR A 60 13.98 2.82 12.87
CA THR A 60 13.29 3.11 11.61
C THR A 60 12.39 4.33 11.78
N ASN A 61 12.58 5.33 10.91
CA ASN A 61 11.77 6.55 10.89
C ASN A 61 10.55 6.41 9.99
N TRP A 62 10.70 5.71 8.86
CA TRP A 62 9.66 5.56 7.86
C TRP A 62 9.45 4.09 7.51
N VAL A 63 8.20 3.70 7.41
CA VAL A 63 7.80 2.40 6.89
C VAL A 63 6.93 2.63 5.67
N ILE A 64 7.37 2.15 4.53
CA ILE A 64 6.64 2.25 3.28
C ILE A 64 6.08 0.88 2.95
N ILE A 65 4.79 0.82 2.77
CA ILE A 65 4.08 -0.42 2.48
C ILE A 65 3.47 -0.32 1.09
N THR A 66 3.75 -1.30 0.26
CA THR A 66 3.17 -1.43 -1.08
C THR A 66 2.42 -2.75 -1.21
N GLY A 67 1.37 -2.75 -2.01
CA GLY A 67 0.57 -3.94 -2.28
C GLY A 67 -0.65 -4.09 -1.37
N GLY A 68 -1.60 -4.88 -1.81
CA GLY A 68 -2.83 -5.15 -1.07
C GLY A 68 -3.75 -3.95 -0.92
N LEU A 69 -3.63 -2.94 -1.79
CA LEU A 69 -4.38 -1.67 -1.73
C LEU A 69 -5.52 -1.60 -2.73
N GLY A 70 -5.73 -2.65 -3.51
CA GLY A 70 -6.81 -2.71 -4.50
C GLY A 70 -8.20 -2.83 -3.89
N PRO A 71 -9.23 -2.91 -4.75
CA PRO A 71 -10.63 -2.92 -4.31
C PRO A 71 -11.19 -4.30 -3.97
N THR A 72 -10.42 -5.37 -4.13
CA THR A 72 -10.93 -6.74 -3.95
C THR A 72 -10.91 -7.18 -2.48
N LYS A 73 -11.56 -8.30 -2.20
CA LYS A 73 -11.56 -8.88 -0.84
C LYS A 73 -10.20 -9.35 -0.37
N ASP A 74 -9.31 -9.68 -1.31
CA ASP A 74 -7.95 -10.11 -1.01
C ASP A 74 -7.02 -8.93 -0.69
N ASP A 75 -7.45 -7.71 -0.97
CA ASP A 75 -6.72 -6.49 -0.68
C ASP A 75 -7.03 -6.03 0.74
N ILE A 76 -6.28 -6.56 1.70
CA ILE A 76 -6.56 -6.37 3.13
C ILE A 76 -5.62 -5.38 3.84
N THR A 77 -4.65 -4.82 3.14
CA THR A 77 -3.59 -4.00 3.76
C THR A 77 -4.16 -2.84 4.57
N LYS A 78 -5.06 -2.05 4.00
CA LYS A 78 -5.66 -0.91 4.72
C LYS A 78 -6.42 -1.34 5.97
N LYS A 79 -7.18 -2.43 5.87
CA LYS A 79 -7.99 -2.94 6.99
C LYS A 79 -7.12 -3.42 8.13
N VAL A 80 -6.04 -4.14 7.81
CA VAL A 80 -5.09 -4.64 8.80
C VAL A 80 -4.36 -3.48 9.48
N LEU A 81 -3.90 -2.49 8.71
CA LEU A 81 -3.22 -1.31 9.26
C LEU A 81 -4.14 -0.51 10.17
N ALA A 82 -5.37 -0.27 9.74
CA ALA A 82 -6.34 0.45 10.56
C ALA A 82 -6.57 -0.26 11.90
N LYS A 83 -6.73 -1.57 11.88
CA LYS A 83 -6.89 -2.37 13.09
C LYS A 83 -5.64 -2.37 13.95
N TYR A 84 -4.46 -2.50 13.35
CA TYR A 84 -3.18 -2.52 14.06
C TYR A 84 -2.94 -1.22 14.83
N PHE A 85 -3.27 -0.08 14.23
CA PHE A 85 -3.11 1.25 14.84
C PHE A 85 -4.35 1.74 15.58
N ASN A 86 -5.34 0.88 15.79
CA ASN A 86 -6.59 1.21 16.46
C ASN A 86 -7.29 2.41 15.84
N ASP A 87 -7.42 2.40 14.53
CA ASP A 87 -8.04 3.42 13.72
C ASP A 87 -9.18 2.82 12.91
N GLU A 88 -9.95 3.63 12.22
CA GLU A 88 -11.04 3.17 11.38
C GLU A 88 -10.93 3.69 9.95
N LEU A 89 -11.52 2.95 9.02
CA LEU A 89 -11.59 3.37 7.62
C LEU A 89 -12.85 4.23 7.42
N VAL A 90 -12.64 5.42 6.89
CA VAL A 90 -13.71 6.39 6.64
C VAL A 90 -13.83 6.63 5.14
N TYR A 91 -15.07 6.63 4.65
CA TYR A 91 -15.35 6.95 3.26
C TYR A 91 -15.01 8.40 2.95
N ARG A 92 -14.23 8.61 1.89
CA ARG A 92 -13.82 9.93 1.43
C ARG A 92 -14.43 10.21 0.06
N PRO A 93 -15.54 10.97 0.00
CA PRO A 93 -16.20 11.28 -1.28
C PRO A 93 -15.27 11.96 -2.29
N GLU A 94 -14.40 12.84 -1.83
CA GLU A 94 -13.43 13.55 -2.68
C GLU A 94 -12.43 12.60 -3.35
N ILE A 95 -12.05 11.52 -2.66
CA ILE A 95 -11.17 10.50 -3.23
C ILE A 95 -11.90 9.69 -4.29
N PHE A 96 -13.16 9.35 -4.05
CA PHE A 96 -13.95 8.62 -5.04
C PHE A 96 -14.18 9.46 -6.31
N GLU A 97 -14.41 10.76 -6.17
CA GLU A 97 -14.50 11.67 -7.32
C GLU A 97 -13.18 11.71 -8.10
N HIS A 98 -12.06 11.71 -7.42
CA HIS A 98 -10.74 11.63 -8.05
C HIS A 98 -10.56 10.30 -8.82
N ILE A 99 -10.98 9.19 -8.23
CA ILE A 99 -10.96 7.87 -8.87
C ILE A 99 -11.82 7.88 -10.14
N LYS A 100 -13.03 8.44 -10.07
CA LYS A 100 -13.90 8.58 -11.24
C LYS A 100 -13.23 9.38 -12.35
N ASP A 101 -12.57 10.48 -12.00
CA ASP A 101 -11.85 11.32 -12.96
C ASP A 101 -10.73 10.56 -13.66
N LEU A 102 -9.92 9.82 -12.89
CA LEU A 102 -8.87 8.98 -13.45
C LEU A 102 -9.40 7.91 -14.39
N PHE A 103 -10.47 7.22 -14.00
CA PHE A 103 -11.11 6.21 -14.85
C PHE A 103 -11.68 6.83 -16.13
N SER A 104 -12.30 8.00 -16.02
CA SER A 104 -12.84 8.74 -17.17
C SER A 104 -11.75 9.07 -18.20
N ARG A 105 -10.58 9.50 -17.74
CA ARG A 105 -9.43 9.78 -18.60
C ARG A 105 -8.92 8.54 -19.33
N MET A 106 -9.18 7.36 -18.77
CA MET A 106 -8.83 6.07 -19.38
C MET A 106 -9.95 5.47 -20.21
N GLY A 107 -11.09 6.16 -20.37
CA GLY A 107 -12.26 5.66 -21.07
C GLY A 107 -12.99 4.56 -20.30
N ARG A 108 -12.88 4.52 -18.99
CA ARG A 108 -13.49 3.51 -18.13
C ARG A 108 -14.45 4.14 -17.12
N VAL A 109 -15.35 3.33 -16.61
CA VAL A 109 -16.26 3.69 -15.52
C VAL A 109 -15.91 2.85 -14.29
N PRO A 110 -15.72 3.45 -13.12
CA PRO A 110 -15.46 2.68 -11.90
C PRO A 110 -16.71 1.92 -11.50
N ASN A 111 -16.51 0.74 -10.95
CA ASN A 111 -17.59 -0.08 -10.40
C ASN A 111 -17.69 0.08 -8.88
N SER A 112 -18.63 -0.64 -8.25
CA SER A 112 -18.82 -0.58 -6.79
C SER A 112 -17.60 -1.01 -5.99
N LEU A 113 -16.76 -1.91 -6.53
CA LEU A 113 -15.52 -2.33 -5.87
C LEU A 113 -14.50 -1.20 -5.77
N ASN A 114 -14.45 -0.33 -6.77
CA ASN A 114 -13.53 0.82 -6.75
C ASN A 114 -13.89 1.83 -5.66
N LYS A 115 -15.13 1.84 -5.21
CA LYS A 115 -15.56 2.67 -4.08
C LYS A 115 -14.82 2.33 -2.79
N GLU A 116 -14.45 1.06 -2.61
CA GLU A 116 -13.66 0.61 -1.46
C GLU A 116 -12.29 1.31 -1.38
N GLN A 117 -11.75 1.74 -2.50
CA GLN A 117 -10.48 2.47 -2.55
C GLN A 117 -10.58 3.87 -1.95
N ALA A 118 -11.78 4.40 -1.80
CA ALA A 118 -12.04 5.70 -1.18
C ALA A 118 -12.20 5.62 0.35
N TYR A 119 -12.15 4.43 0.93
CA TYR A 119 -12.11 4.24 2.38
C TYR A 119 -10.68 4.35 2.88
N LEU A 120 -10.39 5.41 3.61
CA LEU A 120 -9.06 5.68 4.16
C LEU A 120 -9.16 5.87 5.68
N SER A 121 -8.07 5.58 6.37
CA SER A 121 -8.01 5.83 7.80
C SER A 121 -7.86 7.32 8.11
N LEU A 122 -8.20 7.70 9.33
CA LEU A 122 -8.09 9.10 9.77
C LEU A 122 -6.65 9.57 9.92
N ILE A 123 -5.73 8.65 10.23
CA ILE A 123 -4.32 8.97 10.48
C ILE A 123 -3.40 8.59 9.32
N HIS A 124 -3.88 7.83 8.33
CA HIS A 124 -3.11 7.47 7.16
C HIS A 124 -3.25 8.50 6.06
N ILE A 125 -2.13 8.84 5.45
CA ILE A 125 -2.14 9.45 4.14
C ILE A 125 -1.72 8.34 3.19
N SER A 126 -2.67 7.80 2.43
CA SER A 126 -2.35 6.91 1.33
C SER A 126 -2.45 7.70 0.04
N GLU A 127 -1.50 7.49 -0.82
CA GLU A 127 -1.61 8.03 -2.17
C GLU A 127 -2.84 7.39 -2.82
N PRO A 128 -3.75 8.21 -3.41
CA PRO A 128 -4.87 7.65 -4.14
C PRO A 128 -4.31 6.77 -5.24
N THR A 129 -4.78 5.57 -5.24
CA THR A 129 -4.26 4.52 -6.08
C THR A 129 -4.23 4.90 -7.54
N ARG A 130 -3.11 4.64 -8.18
CA ARG A 130 -3.09 4.50 -9.60
C ARG A 130 -4.18 3.50 -9.99
N PRO A 131 -5.05 3.82 -10.96
CA PRO A 131 -5.87 2.78 -11.52
C PRO A 131 -4.91 1.69 -11.97
N SER A 132 -5.08 0.50 -11.42
CA SER A 132 -4.31 -0.64 -11.85
C SER A 132 -4.43 -0.74 -13.37
N THR A 133 -3.33 -0.66 -14.06
CA THR A 133 -3.26 -0.78 -15.52
C THR A 133 -3.33 -2.24 -15.97
N ILE A 134 -3.72 -3.07 -15.09
CA ILE A 134 -3.89 -4.48 -15.41
C ILE A 134 -5.26 -4.70 -15.99
#